data_91f4125996dfffcc1c97f141fd78b4cf
#
_entry.id   91f4125996dfffcc1c97f141fd78b4cf
#
_cell.length_a   1.000
_cell.length_b   1.000
_cell.length_c   1.000
_cell.angle_alpha   90.00
_cell.angle_beta   90.00
_cell.angle_gamma   90.00
#
_symmetry.space_group_name_H-M   'P 1'
#
loop_
_entity.id
_entity.type
_entity.pdbx_description
1 polymer ?
#
loop_
_entity_poly.entity_id
_entity_poly.type
_entity_poly.pdbx_seq_one_letter_code
_entity_poly.pdbx_strand_id
1 'polypeptide(L)'
;MNKAKKYLGILVCFSFLPYSLTSRNRYRENGWYHILSEQTDSISKESIVTTKDFIFLRLETDYSEKYTISGQISKYKMNKWAKETERATGRQIAFVFNDSIIARPRVNCRIENGVFQITSISDKKLPDIYKELKQEKIDSIEVLFKDWEKDSLYCTMSPECRDSIRKNGD
;
A
#
# COMPACT_ATOMS: atom_id res chain seq x y z
N MET A 1 -80.26 -2.19 -19.87
CA MET A 1 -79.15 -2.12 -20.85
C MET A 1 -77.93 -1.48 -20.13
N ASN A 2 -77.08 -2.34 -19.53
CA ASN A 2 -75.94 -1.91 -18.72
C ASN A 2 -74.66 -2.15 -19.49
N LYS A 3 -73.97 -1.09 -19.85
CA LYS A 3 -72.66 -1.13 -20.47
C LYS A 3 -71.57 -1.23 -19.37
N ALA A 4 -70.96 -2.42 -19.23
CA ALA A 4 -69.85 -2.63 -18.39
C ALA A 4 -68.57 -1.99 -19.01
N LYS A 5 -67.95 -1.04 -18.32
CA LYS A 5 -66.65 -0.44 -18.67
C LYS A 5 -65.57 -1.38 -18.14
N LYS A 6 -64.77 -1.99 -19.06
CA LYS A 6 -63.57 -2.72 -18.73
C LYS A 6 -62.47 -1.70 -18.40
N TYR A 7 -62.01 -1.66 -17.15
CA TYR A 7 -60.79 -0.98 -16.77
C TYR A 7 -59.62 -1.92 -16.99
N LEU A 8 -58.77 -1.58 -17.96
CA LEU A 8 -57.51 -2.26 -18.22
C LEU A 8 -56.48 -1.69 -17.23
N GLY A 9 -56.23 -2.46 -16.15
CA GLY A 9 -55.19 -2.09 -15.17
C GLY A 9 -53.81 -2.34 -15.74
N ILE A 10 -53.09 -1.26 -16.01
CA ILE A 10 -51.66 -1.32 -16.35
C ILE A 10 -50.88 -1.58 -15.06
N LEU A 11 -50.39 -2.80 -14.91
CA LEU A 11 -49.52 -3.23 -13.81
C LEU A 11 -48.11 -2.76 -14.13
N VAL A 12 -47.72 -1.56 -13.61
CA VAL A 12 -46.34 -1.08 -13.70
C VAL A 12 -45.51 -1.83 -12.68
N CYS A 13 -44.84 -2.88 -13.14
CA CYS A 13 -43.81 -3.56 -12.35
C CYS A 13 -42.61 -2.62 -12.23
N PHE A 14 -42.56 -1.87 -11.13
CA PHE A 14 -41.31 -1.22 -10.69
C PHE A 14 -40.36 -2.31 -10.22
N SER A 15 -39.49 -2.77 -11.13
CA SER A 15 -38.33 -3.57 -10.78
C SER A 15 -37.36 -2.72 -9.98
N PHE A 16 -37.49 -2.77 -8.65
CA PHE A 16 -36.45 -2.30 -7.75
C PHE A 16 -35.20 -3.16 -7.98
N LEU A 17 -34.29 -2.70 -8.84
CA LEU A 17 -32.94 -3.21 -8.86
C LEU A 17 -32.29 -2.77 -7.53
N PRO A 18 -31.84 -3.71 -6.70
CA PRO A 18 -31.01 -3.34 -5.57
C PRO A 18 -29.70 -2.80 -6.15
N TYR A 19 -29.52 -1.48 -6.14
CA TYR A 19 -28.21 -0.89 -6.22
C TYR A 19 -27.44 -1.41 -5.00
N SER A 20 -26.75 -2.54 -5.15
CA SER A 20 -25.73 -2.94 -4.20
C SER A 20 -24.62 -1.88 -4.30
N LEU A 21 -24.72 -0.89 -3.42
CA LEU A 21 -23.61 -0.06 -3.01
C LEU A 21 -22.57 -1.02 -2.40
N THR A 22 -21.78 -1.65 -3.25
CA THR A 22 -20.52 -2.26 -2.83
C THR A 22 -19.67 -1.10 -2.36
N SER A 23 -19.81 -0.76 -1.08
CA SER A 23 -18.81 -0.01 -0.35
C SER A 23 -17.51 -0.79 -0.55
N ARG A 24 -16.71 -0.39 -1.54
CA ARG A 24 -15.31 -0.82 -1.63
C ARG A 24 -14.69 -0.30 -0.34
N ASN A 25 -14.64 -1.16 0.66
CA ASN A 25 -13.81 -0.95 1.82
C ASN A 25 -12.39 -0.85 1.26
N ARG A 26 -11.97 0.37 0.99
CA ARG A 26 -10.67 0.65 0.39
C ARG A 26 -9.69 0.60 1.55
N TYR A 27 -9.23 -0.63 1.86
CA TYR A 27 -8.13 -0.80 2.80
C TYR A 27 -7.01 0.12 2.36
N ARG A 28 -6.52 0.87 3.32
CA ARG A 28 -5.40 1.78 3.10
C ARG A 28 -4.13 0.95 3.00
N GLU A 29 -3.30 1.22 2.00
CA GLU A 29 -2.01 0.55 1.89
C GLU A 29 -1.14 0.83 3.12
N ASN A 30 -0.40 -0.17 3.57
CA ASN A 30 0.58 0.00 4.63
C ASN A 30 1.68 0.97 4.19
N GLY A 31 2.07 1.92 5.05
CA GLY A 31 3.08 2.90 4.70
C GLY A 31 3.05 4.18 5.51
N TRP A 32 3.77 5.20 5.02
CA TRP A 32 3.88 6.51 5.64
C TRP A 32 2.89 7.50 5.04
N TYR A 33 2.25 8.31 5.89
CA TYR A 33 1.21 9.28 5.54
C TYR A 33 1.41 10.61 6.26
N HIS A 34 0.94 11.71 5.65
CA HIS A 34 0.83 12.98 6.35
C HIS A 34 -0.31 12.97 7.35
N ILE A 35 -0.10 13.52 8.55
CA ILE A 35 -1.16 13.84 9.50
C ILE A 35 -1.75 15.18 9.10
N LEU A 36 -3.05 15.20 8.84
CA LEU A 36 -3.81 16.41 8.47
C LEU A 36 -4.35 17.14 9.69
N SER A 37 -4.72 16.39 10.74
CA SER A 37 -5.20 16.93 12.01
C SER A 37 -4.76 15.99 13.13
N GLU A 38 -4.04 16.55 14.09
CA GLU A 38 -3.57 15.80 15.27
C GLU A 38 -4.74 15.51 16.23
N GLN A 39 -5.79 16.35 16.23
CA GLN A 39 -6.94 16.20 17.12
C GLN A 39 -7.87 15.06 16.71
N THR A 40 -7.98 14.81 15.39
CA THR A 40 -8.91 13.81 14.83
C THR A 40 -8.24 12.59 14.26
N ASP A 41 -6.92 12.45 14.43
CA ASP A 41 -6.13 11.38 13.81
C ASP A 41 -6.31 11.27 12.29
N SER A 42 -6.68 12.39 11.68
CA SER A 42 -6.93 12.45 10.26
C SER A 42 -5.61 12.42 9.49
N ILE A 43 -5.49 11.50 8.54
CA ILE A 43 -4.30 11.33 7.71
C ILE A 43 -4.65 11.49 6.23
N SER A 44 -3.64 11.80 5.41
CA SER A 44 -3.79 11.99 3.96
C SER A 44 -4.36 10.74 3.29
N LYS A 45 -5.08 10.94 2.16
CA LYS A 45 -5.56 9.83 1.33
C LYS A 45 -4.41 9.11 0.63
N GLU A 46 -3.42 9.88 0.20
CA GLU A 46 -2.26 9.37 -0.50
C GLU A 46 -1.12 9.12 0.48
N SER A 47 -0.42 8.00 0.27
CA SER A 47 0.78 7.67 1.01
C SER A 47 1.96 8.52 0.54
N ILE A 48 2.84 8.86 1.46
CA ILE A 48 4.18 9.38 1.14
C ILE A 48 4.95 8.29 0.41
N VAL A 49 5.04 7.11 1.04
CA VAL A 49 5.60 5.87 0.51
C VAL A 49 4.88 4.70 1.13
N THR A 50 4.84 3.57 0.44
CA THR A 50 4.23 2.32 0.91
C THR A 50 5.28 1.32 1.39
N THR A 51 4.86 0.26 2.05
CA THR A 51 5.75 -0.84 2.47
C THR A 51 6.42 -1.54 1.29
N LYS A 52 5.80 -1.50 0.10
CA LYS A 52 6.38 -2.01 -1.15
C LYS A 52 7.66 -1.27 -1.56
N ASP A 53 7.76 0.00 -1.18
CA ASP A 53 8.91 0.86 -1.47
C ASP A 53 10.09 0.63 -0.51
N PHE A 54 9.93 -0.18 0.54
CA PHE A 54 11.00 -0.48 1.49
C PHE A 54 11.95 -1.53 0.91
N ILE A 55 13.25 -1.26 0.93
CA ILE A 55 14.29 -2.20 0.45
C ILE A 55 15.00 -2.92 1.57
N PHE A 56 14.98 -2.36 2.77
CA PHE A 56 15.65 -2.90 3.94
C PHE A 56 14.77 -2.71 5.18
N LEU A 57 14.74 -3.71 6.05
CA LEU A 57 14.08 -3.68 7.35
C LEU A 57 14.92 -4.44 8.37
N ARG A 58 15.09 -3.85 9.54
CA ARG A 58 15.81 -4.46 10.67
C ARG A 58 15.04 -4.16 11.95
N LEU A 59 14.83 -5.21 12.75
CA LEU A 59 14.32 -5.08 14.11
C LEU A 59 15.51 -4.90 15.07
N GLU A 60 15.48 -3.85 15.86
CA GLU A 60 16.50 -3.51 16.83
C GLU A 60 15.86 -3.44 18.22
N THR A 61 16.65 -3.71 19.26
CA THR A 61 16.25 -3.59 20.64
C THR A 61 17.25 -2.70 21.36
N ASP A 62 16.80 -1.72 22.10
CA ASP A 62 17.64 -0.87 22.89
C ASP A 62 17.96 -1.49 24.28
N TYR A 63 18.79 -0.81 25.06
CA TYR A 63 19.15 -1.25 26.43
C TYR A 63 17.96 -1.28 27.39
N SER A 64 16.85 -0.64 27.04
CA SER A 64 15.59 -0.63 27.82
C SER A 64 14.60 -1.67 27.32
N GLU A 65 15.06 -2.63 26.50
CA GLU A 65 14.25 -3.68 25.86
C GLU A 65 13.12 -3.13 24.94
N LYS A 66 13.25 -1.88 24.47
CA LYS A 66 12.29 -1.30 23.53
C LYS A 66 12.66 -1.66 22.11
N TYR A 67 11.66 -2.13 21.38
CA TYR A 67 11.80 -2.48 19.98
C TYR A 67 11.69 -1.26 19.06
N THR A 68 12.50 -1.26 18.01
CA THR A 68 12.46 -0.27 16.92
C THR A 68 12.63 -1.00 15.60
N ILE A 69 11.84 -0.65 14.60
CA ILE A 69 12.06 -1.13 13.24
C ILE A 69 12.76 -0.02 12.46
N SER A 70 14.00 -0.27 12.08
CA SER A 70 14.76 0.58 11.17
C SER A 70 14.61 0.10 9.74
N GLY A 71 14.52 1.03 8.80
CA GLY A 71 14.36 0.67 7.40
C GLY A 71 14.90 1.72 6.43
N GLN A 72 14.93 1.34 5.16
CA GLN A 72 15.35 2.21 4.07
C GLN A 72 14.40 2.09 2.89
N ILE A 73 14.14 3.23 2.26
CA ILE A 73 13.29 3.38 1.09
C ILE A 73 14.11 3.20 -0.18
N SER A 74 13.51 2.63 -1.22
CA SER A 74 14.13 2.42 -2.51
C SER A 74 14.60 3.73 -3.14
N LYS A 75 15.69 3.69 -3.89
CA LYS A 75 16.25 4.85 -4.60
C LYS A 75 15.22 5.53 -5.51
N TYR A 76 14.27 4.79 -6.06
CA TYR A 76 13.23 5.33 -6.95
C TYR A 76 12.22 6.22 -6.20
N LYS A 77 12.05 6.03 -4.90
CA LYS A 77 11.15 6.80 -4.04
C LYS A 77 11.87 7.78 -3.12
N MET A 78 13.18 7.74 -3.08
CA MET A 78 14.02 8.55 -2.19
C MET A 78 13.79 10.05 -2.39
N ASN A 79 13.68 10.51 -3.65
CA ASN A 79 13.37 11.91 -3.95
C ASN A 79 11.98 12.34 -3.47
N LYS A 80 10.98 11.45 -3.59
CA LYS A 80 9.64 11.70 -3.06
C LYS A 80 9.68 11.78 -1.54
N TRP A 81 10.34 10.83 -0.90
CA TRP A 81 10.53 10.80 0.55
C TRP A 81 11.19 12.09 1.06
N ALA A 82 12.28 12.53 0.44
CA ALA A 82 12.98 13.74 0.80
C ALA A 82 12.09 14.99 0.72
N LYS A 83 11.33 15.13 -0.38
CA LYS A 83 10.38 16.25 -0.55
C LYS A 83 9.27 16.24 0.47
N GLU A 84 8.68 15.08 0.73
CA GLU A 84 7.54 14.97 1.64
C GLU A 84 7.97 15.11 3.11
N THR A 85 9.17 14.64 3.48
CA THR A 85 9.74 14.89 4.81
C THR A 85 10.11 16.37 5.00
N GLU A 86 10.61 17.05 3.96
CA GLU A 86 10.84 18.51 3.98
C GLU A 86 9.51 19.26 4.24
N ARG A 87 8.44 18.93 3.53
CA ARG A 87 7.10 19.51 3.72
C ARG A 87 6.52 19.25 5.11
N ALA A 88 6.89 18.12 5.70
CA ALA A 88 6.48 17.73 7.05
C ALA A 88 7.39 18.25 8.15
N THR A 89 8.43 19.03 7.84
CA THR A 89 9.34 19.57 8.86
C THR A 89 8.57 20.31 9.95
N GLY A 90 8.84 19.97 11.20
CA GLY A 90 8.15 20.50 12.37
C GLY A 90 6.77 19.89 12.64
N ARG A 91 6.30 18.95 11.80
CA ARG A 91 5.02 18.24 11.92
C ARG A 91 5.25 16.76 12.14
N GLN A 92 4.17 16.05 12.44
CA GLN A 92 4.19 14.60 12.54
C GLN A 92 3.78 13.95 11.21
N ILE A 93 4.34 12.80 10.94
CA ILE A 93 3.88 11.85 9.93
C ILE A 93 3.42 10.57 10.63
N ALA A 94 2.55 9.80 9.98
CA ALA A 94 2.03 8.56 10.54
C ALA A 94 2.55 7.34 9.77
N PHE A 95 3.03 6.34 10.47
CA PHE A 95 3.17 5.01 9.91
C PHE A 95 1.89 4.22 10.16
N VAL A 96 1.25 3.78 9.08
CA VAL A 96 0.00 3.02 9.10
C VAL A 96 0.28 1.58 8.71
N PHE A 97 -0.26 0.66 9.49
CA PHE A 97 -0.18 -0.77 9.24
C PHE A 97 -1.52 -1.42 9.61
N ASN A 98 -2.11 -2.18 8.68
CA ASN A 98 -3.42 -2.81 8.83
C ASN A 98 -4.49 -1.80 9.34
N ASP A 99 -4.63 -0.68 8.61
CA ASP A 99 -5.55 0.44 8.90
C ASP A 99 -5.35 1.10 10.29
N SER A 100 -4.29 0.76 11.01
CA SER A 100 -3.97 1.31 12.32
C SER A 100 -2.73 2.20 12.26
N ILE A 101 -2.76 3.32 12.98
CA ILE A 101 -1.57 4.17 13.14
C ILE A 101 -0.67 3.53 14.21
N ILE A 102 0.51 3.09 13.81
CA ILE A 102 1.49 2.42 14.68
C ILE A 102 2.47 3.42 15.31
N ALA A 103 2.89 4.41 14.52
CA ALA A 103 3.88 5.39 14.97
C ALA A 103 3.56 6.79 14.42
N ARG A 104 3.96 7.83 15.16
CA ARG A 104 3.76 9.26 14.82
C ARG A 104 5.03 10.06 15.11
N PRO A 105 6.13 9.80 14.42
CA PRO A 105 7.33 10.58 14.62
C PRO A 105 7.15 12.02 14.13
N ARG A 106 7.82 12.94 14.84
CA ARG A 106 7.98 14.31 14.36
C ARG A 106 9.15 14.36 13.38
N VAL A 107 8.95 15.01 12.26
CA VAL A 107 9.99 15.23 11.28
C VAL A 107 10.77 16.50 11.65
N ASN A 108 12.05 16.37 11.93
CA ASN A 108 12.88 17.49 12.33
C ASN A 108 13.59 18.17 11.14
N CYS A 109 13.84 17.42 10.08
CA CYS A 109 14.49 17.92 8.88
C CYS A 109 14.16 17.05 7.67
N ARG A 110 14.53 17.51 6.49
CA ARG A 110 14.51 16.75 5.25
C ARG A 110 15.40 15.50 5.38
N ILE A 111 14.88 14.33 4.94
CA ILE A 111 15.58 13.05 5.00
C ILE A 111 15.93 12.59 3.57
N GLU A 112 17.18 12.79 3.16
CA GLU A 112 17.62 12.53 1.78
C GLU A 112 18.06 11.09 1.54
N ASN A 113 18.57 10.43 2.57
CA ASN A 113 19.13 9.07 2.49
C ASN A 113 18.06 7.96 2.50
N GLY A 114 16.76 8.32 2.60
CA GLY A 114 15.66 7.37 2.61
C GLY A 114 15.57 6.52 3.87
N VAL A 115 16.31 6.80 4.93
CA VAL A 115 16.27 6.06 6.19
C VAL A 115 15.05 6.49 7.00
N PHE A 116 14.43 5.54 7.70
CA PHE A 116 13.33 5.78 8.63
C PHE A 116 13.41 4.84 9.83
N GLN A 117 12.72 5.22 10.90
CA GLN A 117 12.53 4.40 12.08
C GLN A 117 11.06 4.38 12.48
N ILE A 118 10.57 3.22 12.84
CA ILE A 118 9.22 3.00 13.40
C ILE A 118 9.41 2.66 14.87
N THR A 119 9.01 3.60 15.73
CA THR A 119 8.95 3.42 17.18
C THR A 119 7.50 3.52 17.60
N SER A 120 7.04 2.67 18.49
CA SER A 120 5.66 2.68 18.97
C SER A 120 5.60 2.82 20.48
N ILE A 121 4.53 3.47 20.96
CA ILE A 121 4.23 3.50 22.39
C ILE A 121 3.97 2.08 22.91
N SER A 122 3.42 1.20 22.06
CA SER A 122 3.20 -0.23 22.32
C SER A 122 4.24 -1.07 21.59
N ASP A 123 5.49 -0.92 21.97
CA ASP A 123 6.66 -1.54 21.34
C ASP A 123 6.59 -3.08 21.25
N LYS A 124 5.89 -3.74 22.19
CA LYS A 124 5.70 -5.20 22.23
C LYS A 124 5.05 -5.78 20.96
N LYS A 125 4.32 -4.98 20.18
CA LYS A 125 3.72 -5.39 18.91
C LYS A 125 4.68 -5.27 17.73
N LEU A 126 5.76 -4.50 17.86
CA LEU A 126 6.69 -4.27 16.74
C LEU A 126 7.36 -5.54 16.19
N PRO A 127 7.74 -6.55 17.01
CA PRO A 127 8.26 -7.81 16.48
C PRO A 127 7.29 -8.54 15.56
N ASP A 128 5.99 -8.54 15.88
CA ASP A 128 4.98 -9.19 15.04
C ASP A 128 4.75 -8.40 13.76
N ILE A 129 4.61 -7.07 13.85
CA ILE A 129 4.54 -6.18 12.68
C ILE A 129 5.76 -6.36 11.78
N TYR A 130 6.95 -6.49 12.35
CA TYR A 130 8.17 -6.74 11.58
C TYR A 130 8.12 -8.05 10.79
N LYS A 131 7.62 -9.14 11.40
CA LYS A 131 7.44 -10.43 10.74
C LYS A 131 6.45 -10.32 9.57
N GLU A 132 5.31 -9.67 9.80
CA GLU A 132 4.29 -9.46 8.76
C GLU A 132 4.84 -8.61 7.61
N LEU A 133 5.56 -7.51 7.90
CA LEU A 133 6.20 -6.67 6.88
C LEU A 133 7.24 -7.44 6.05
N LYS A 134 8.00 -8.33 6.68
CA LYS A 134 8.96 -9.20 5.97
C LYS A 134 8.22 -10.19 5.08
N GLN A 135 7.15 -10.79 5.56
CA GLN A 135 6.35 -11.74 4.79
C GLN A 135 5.71 -11.07 3.58
N GLU A 136 5.06 -9.90 3.76
CA GLU A 136 4.50 -9.09 2.68
C GLU A 136 5.53 -8.82 1.57
N LYS A 137 6.78 -8.60 1.96
CA LYS A 137 7.88 -8.36 1.02
C LYS A 137 8.31 -9.63 0.28
N ILE A 138 8.38 -10.76 0.96
CA ILE A 138 8.71 -12.06 0.34
C ILE A 138 7.62 -12.45 -0.66
N ASP A 139 6.35 -12.34 -0.28
CA ASP A 139 5.21 -12.63 -1.14
C ASP A 139 5.21 -11.75 -2.39
N SER A 140 5.56 -10.46 -2.24
CA SER A 140 5.68 -9.53 -3.38
C SER A 140 6.80 -9.93 -4.34
N ILE A 141 7.92 -10.42 -3.83
CA ILE A 141 9.06 -10.89 -4.64
C ILE A 141 8.68 -12.18 -5.36
N GLU A 142 8.02 -13.12 -4.70
CA GLU A 142 7.57 -14.37 -5.32
C GLU A 142 6.59 -14.14 -6.47
N VAL A 143 5.67 -13.18 -6.33
CA VAL A 143 4.74 -12.79 -7.41
C VAL A 143 5.53 -12.25 -8.60
N LEU A 144 6.50 -11.36 -8.37
CA LEU A 144 7.34 -10.81 -9.44
C LEU A 144 8.17 -11.88 -10.15
N PHE A 145 8.70 -12.86 -9.44
CA PHE A 145 9.44 -13.98 -10.04
C PHE A 145 8.53 -14.88 -10.89
N LYS A 146 7.34 -15.19 -10.40
CA LYS A 146 6.36 -15.98 -11.17
C LYS A 146 5.92 -15.27 -12.45
N ASP A 147 5.70 -13.98 -12.40
CA ASP A 147 5.36 -13.20 -13.59
C ASP A 147 6.53 -13.15 -14.58
N TRP A 148 7.75 -12.94 -14.10
CA TRP A 148 8.96 -12.96 -14.94
C TRP A 148 9.20 -14.34 -15.59
N GLU A 149 9.02 -15.42 -14.83
CA GLU A 149 9.15 -16.79 -15.34
C GLU A 149 8.12 -17.08 -16.43
N LYS A 150 6.87 -16.62 -16.25
CA LYS A 150 5.80 -16.75 -17.23
C LYS A 150 6.12 -15.97 -18.50
N ASP A 151 6.60 -14.74 -18.39
CA ASP A 151 6.98 -13.90 -19.53
C ASP A 151 8.20 -14.49 -20.27
N SER A 152 9.17 -15.01 -19.52
CA SER A 152 10.34 -15.70 -20.08
C SER A 152 9.96 -16.97 -20.84
N LEU A 153 9.04 -17.78 -20.31
CA LEU A 153 8.49 -18.96 -21.01
C LEU A 153 7.73 -18.58 -22.27
N TYR A 154 6.93 -17.50 -22.22
CA TYR A 154 6.21 -17.01 -23.39
C TYR A 154 7.19 -16.53 -24.47
N CYS A 155 8.23 -15.83 -24.10
CA CYS A 155 9.27 -15.35 -25.01
C CYS A 155 10.04 -16.53 -25.66
N THR A 156 10.34 -17.60 -24.93
CA THR A 156 11.00 -18.78 -25.49
C THR A 156 10.08 -19.63 -26.39
N MET A 157 8.77 -19.52 -26.24
CA MET A 157 7.78 -20.24 -27.03
C MET A 157 7.32 -19.48 -28.29
N SER A 158 7.48 -18.14 -28.33
CA SER A 158 7.07 -17.34 -29.49
C SER A 158 8.09 -17.45 -30.64
N PRO A 159 7.62 -17.57 -31.91
CA PRO A 159 8.51 -17.62 -33.07
C PRO A 159 9.43 -16.40 -33.20
N GLU A 160 8.95 -15.23 -32.79
CA GLU A 160 9.67 -13.95 -32.89
C GLU A 160 10.88 -13.89 -31.93
N CYS A 161 10.79 -14.49 -30.75
CA CYS A 161 11.91 -14.61 -29.82
C CYS A 161 12.99 -15.57 -30.32
N ARG A 162 12.59 -16.64 -30.99
CA ARG A 162 13.52 -17.61 -31.59
C ARG A 162 14.37 -16.98 -32.69
N ASP A 163 13.76 -16.10 -33.48
CA ASP A 163 14.44 -15.38 -34.56
C ASP A 163 15.38 -14.29 -34.06
N SER A 164 15.07 -13.66 -32.93
CA SER A 164 15.95 -12.66 -32.31
C SER A 164 17.21 -13.28 -31.69
N ILE A 165 17.10 -14.47 -31.12
CA ILE A 165 18.26 -15.20 -30.55
C ILE A 165 19.19 -15.69 -31.69
N ARG A 166 18.63 -16.08 -32.83
CA ARG A 166 19.40 -16.54 -33.98
C ARG A 166 20.19 -15.42 -34.67
N LYS A 167 19.70 -14.18 -34.61
CA LYS A 167 20.35 -13.01 -35.22
C LYS A 167 21.48 -12.41 -34.37
N ASN A 168 21.56 -12.75 -33.11
CA ASN A 168 22.59 -12.22 -32.19
C ASN A 168 23.67 -13.24 -31.84
N GLY A 169 23.71 -14.39 -32.54
CA GLY A 169 24.65 -15.49 -32.29
C GLY A 169 25.72 -15.69 -33.40
N ASP A 170 25.84 -14.74 -34.34
CA ASP A 170 26.89 -14.74 -35.36
C ASP A 170 27.87 -13.60 -35.18
#